data_7077be06fafd94715f6bdeeeb7f1f686
#
_entry.id   7077be06fafd94715f6bdeeeb7f1f686
#
_cell.length_a   1.000
_cell.length_b   1.000
_cell.length_c   1.000
_cell.angle_alpha   90.00
_cell.angle_beta   90.00
_cell.angle_gamma   90.00
#
_symmetry.space_group_name_H-M   'P 1'
#
loop_
_entity.id
_entity.type
_entity.pdbx_description
1 polymer ?
#
loop_
_entity_poly.entity_id
_entity_poly.type
_entity_poly.pdbx_seq_one_letter_code
_entity_poly.pdbx_strand_id
1 'polypeptide(L)'
;MHLKIKGFTSYWRSTKRLNFAEVSYREDQDSEDPLEQDDVIKIDSEMLAIRPRLKYVTPHTVASSLQKFLIKPVLNAVENNEPLQLLTEMRQIVTVFLNIVLKPRCVVELIKEINTIFTTVCNIVQGYEGIVNKLSLFDKDVMFLIIFGLRGLKHEMDSQIALHCACEIQERYSKNPSIISASIGITTGIAYCGIVGHTVRREYSAIGVEVNKAARLMMAYPHKVTCDKSTFMMSKLDPAHFTLQDAIQLKGLHNVGPIYEFREFIALKDSKV
;
A
#
# COMPACT_ATOMS: atom_id res chain seq x y z
N MET A 1 5.56 -14.98 -0.02
CA MET A 1 6.49 -13.97 0.46
C MET A 1 7.77 -13.88 -0.38
N HIS A 2 8.46 -14.97 -0.64
CA HIS A 2 9.68 -14.98 -1.48
C HIS A 2 9.50 -14.41 -2.90
N LEU A 3 8.36 -14.57 -3.54
CA LEU A 3 8.10 -14.08 -4.90
C LEU A 3 7.97 -12.55 -4.99
N LYS A 4 7.41 -11.90 -3.98
CA LYS A 4 7.33 -10.42 -3.92
C LYS A 4 8.70 -9.80 -3.64
N ILE A 5 9.48 -10.40 -2.74
CA ILE A 5 10.82 -9.92 -2.40
C ILE A 5 11.80 -10.14 -3.55
N LYS A 6 11.74 -11.28 -4.26
CA LYS A 6 12.61 -11.52 -5.44
C LYS A 6 12.31 -10.61 -6.62
N GLY A 7 11.07 -10.27 -6.86
CA GLY A 7 10.69 -9.28 -7.88
C GLY A 7 11.21 -7.88 -7.55
N PHE A 8 11.28 -7.53 -6.28
CA PHE A 8 11.75 -6.23 -5.80
C PHE A 8 13.28 -6.12 -5.83
N THR A 9 14.01 -7.15 -5.44
CA THR A 9 15.48 -7.16 -5.49
C THR A 9 16.03 -7.14 -6.90
N SER A 10 15.32 -7.67 -7.90
CA SER A 10 15.73 -7.57 -9.31
C SER A 10 15.56 -6.14 -9.85
N TYR A 11 14.55 -5.39 -9.41
CA TYR A 11 14.37 -4.01 -9.83
C TYR A 11 15.48 -3.08 -9.29
N TRP A 12 16.03 -3.34 -8.10
CA TRP A 12 17.09 -2.54 -7.50
C TRP A 12 18.52 -2.92 -7.91
N ARG A 13 18.74 -4.14 -8.36
CA ARG A 13 20.04 -4.52 -8.95
C ARG A 13 20.23 -4.05 -10.40
N SER A 14 19.22 -3.48 -10.99
CA SER A 14 19.17 -3.07 -12.39
C SER A 14 19.74 -1.68 -12.66
N THR A 15 20.63 -1.14 -11.83
CA THR A 15 21.56 -0.10 -12.31
C THR A 15 22.66 -0.66 -13.24
N LYS A 16 22.77 -1.96 -13.36
CA LYS A 16 23.40 -2.62 -14.52
C LYS A 16 22.27 -3.13 -15.39
N ARG A 17 22.05 -2.41 -16.50
CA ARG A 17 21.15 -2.74 -17.60
C ARG A 17 21.13 -4.24 -17.87
N LEU A 18 20.19 -4.95 -17.34
CA LEU A 18 19.71 -6.19 -17.89
C LEU A 18 18.47 -5.84 -18.69
N ASN A 19 18.53 -6.12 -19.95
CA ASN A 19 17.59 -5.81 -21.03
C ASN A 19 16.19 -6.44 -20.80
N PHE A 20 15.56 -6.14 -19.68
CA PHE A 20 14.14 -6.47 -19.46
C PHE A 20 13.21 -5.53 -20.22
N ALA A 21 13.72 -4.39 -20.69
CA ALA A 21 12.96 -3.45 -21.50
C ALA A 21 12.85 -3.86 -22.98
N GLU A 22 13.77 -4.68 -23.49
CA GLU A 22 13.75 -5.09 -24.90
C GLU A 22 12.73 -6.19 -25.23
N VAL A 23 12.19 -6.88 -24.23
CA VAL A 23 11.19 -7.95 -24.47
C VAL A 23 9.76 -7.40 -24.49
N SER A 24 9.53 -6.14 -24.07
CA SER A 24 8.17 -5.59 -23.92
C SER A 24 7.81 -4.47 -24.91
N TYR A 25 8.66 -4.10 -25.82
CA TYR A 25 8.37 -3.10 -26.83
C TYR A 25 8.64 -3.65 -28.24
N ARG A 26 7.75 -4.48 -28.71
CA ARG A 26 7.33 -4.44 -30.10
C ARG A 26 6.01 -3.70 -30.12
N GLU A 27 6.03 -2.48 -30.62
CA GLU A 27 4.83 -1.80 -31.09
C GLU A 27 4.25 -2.67 -32.21
N ASP A 28 3.17 -3.34 -31.96
CA ASP A 28 2.36 -3.93 -33.00
C ASP A 28 1.72 -2.77 -33.76
N GLN A 29 2.29 -2.48 -34.93
CA GLN A 29 1.59 -1.75 -35.95
C GLN A 29 0.40 -2.60 -36.41
N ASP A 30 -0.74 -1.94 -36.48
CA ASP A 30 -2.03 -2.37 -37.00
C ASP A 30 -1.98 -3.56 -37.94
N SER A 31 -2.54 -4.67 -37.50
CA SER A 31 -3.19 -5.66 -38.37
C SER A 31 -4.29 -6.36 -37.57
N GLU A 32 -5.50 -6.07 -37.97
CA GLU A 32 -6.68 -6.87 -37.62
C GLU A 32 -6.41 -8.31 -38.08
N ASP A 33 -6.25 -9.23 -37.14
CA ASP A 33 -6.33 -10.64 -37.44
C ASP A 33 -7.02 -11.43 -36.31
N PRO A 34 -7.80 -12.45 -36.67
CA PRO A 34 -8.81 -13.02 -35.78
C PRO A 34 -8.18 -13.85 -34.66
N LEU A 35 -8.88 -13.86 -33.54
CA LEU A 35 -8.71 -14.78 -32.42
C LEU A 35 -8.58 -16.22 -32.93
N GLU A 36 -7.35 -16.72 -33.02
CA GLU A 36 -7.10 -18.16 -32.92
C GLU A 36 -5.62 -18.41 -32.65
N GLN A 37 -5.41 -19.36 -31.78
CA GLN A 37 -4.21 -20.10 -31.45
C GLN A 37 -3.37 -19.56 -30.29
N ASP A 38 -3.40 -20.40 -29.24
CA ASP A 38 -2.46 -20.50 -28.15
C ASP A 38 -1.01 -20.21 -28.62
N ASP A 39 -0.57 -18.99 -28.48
CA ASP A 39 0.84 -18.66 -28.50
C ASP A 39 1.46 -19.29 -27.25
N VAL A 40 1.82 -20.54 -27.38
CA VAL A 40 2.73 -21.22 -26.47
C VAL A 40 4.05 -20.45 -26.56
N ILE A 41 4.24 -19.50 -25.64
CA ILE A 41 5.53 -18.87 -25.43
C ILE A 41 6.52 -20.03 -25.25
N LYS A 42 7.39 -20.25 -26.22
CA LYS A 42 8.53 -21.16 -26.09
C LYS A 42 9.45 -20.56 -25.03
N ILE A 43 9.14 -20.86 -23.76
CA ILE A 43 10.00 -20.54 -22.65
C ILE A 43 11.20 -21.47 -22.78
N ASP A 44 12.36 -20.85 -22.93
CA ASP A 44 13.63 -21.54 -23.07
C ASP A 44 13.77 -22.58 -21.92
N SER A 45 14.24 -23.77 -22.25
CA SER A 45 14.34 -24.89 -21.31
C SER A 45 15.15 -24.56 -20.06
N GLU A 46 16.08 -23.62 -20.13
CA GLU A 46 16.85 -23.12 -18.99
C GLU A 46 16.01 -22.27 -18.02
N MET A 47 15.02 -21.50 -18.51
CA MET A 47 14.08 -20.77 -17.64
C MET A 47 13.09 -21.70 -16.93
N LEU A 48 12.77 -22.86 -17.52
CA LEU A 48 11.93 -23.88 -16.89
C LEU A 48 12.66 -24.59 -15.73
N ALA A 49 13.99 -24.71 -15.79
CA ALA A 49 14.81 -25.31 -14.73
C ALA A 49 14.80 -24.46 -13.44
N ILE A 50 14.56 -23.15 -13.52
CA ILE A 50 14.52 -22.24 -12.36
C ILE A 50 13.23 -22.38 -11.55
N ARG A 51 12.16 -23.02 -12.11
CA ARG A 51 10.86 -23.20 -11.42
C ARG A 51 10.28 -24.62 -11.54
N PRO A 52 11.01 -25.67 -11.18
CA PRO A 52 10.51 -27.04 -11.34
C PRO A 52 9.29 -27.38 -10.48
N ARG A 53 9.03 -26.61 -9.42
CA ARG A 53 7.99 -26.92 -8.42
C ARG A 53 6.58 -26.55 -8.84
N LEU A 54 6.37 -25.72 -9.84
CA LEU A 54 5.03 -25.34 -10.30
C LEU A 54 4.29 -26.49 -11.02
N LYS A 55 5.01 -27.51 -11.49
CA LYS A 55 4.42 -28.69 -12.17
C LYS A 55 3.64 -29.63 -11.24
N TYR A 56 3.86 -29.54 -9.93
CA TYR A 56 3.31 -30.49 -8.95
C TYR A 56 2.25 -29.89 -8.02
N VAL A 57 1.90 -28.64 -8.18
CA VAL A 57 0.90 -27.98 -7.34
C VAL A 57 -0.46 -28.13 -8.01
N THR A 58 -1.40 -28.79 -7.32
CA THR A 58 -2.77 -28.94 -7.84
C THR A 58 -3.43 -27.56 -7.99
N PRO A 59 -4.31 -27.36 -8.97
CA PRO A 59 -4.98 -26.07 -9.20
C PRO A 59 -5.63 -25.48 -7.93
N HIS A 60 -6.24 -26.32 -7.09
CA HIS A 60 -6.87 -25.87 -5.83
C HIS A 60 -5.89 -25.35 -4.79
N THR A 61 -4.75 -25.99 -4.61
CA THR A 61 -3.71 -25.52 -3.66
C THR A 61 -3.03 -24.25 -4.15
N VAL A 62 -2.89 -24.07 -5.46
CA VAL A 62 -2.38 -22.83 -6.05
C VAL A 62 -3.39 -21.71 -5.84
N ALA A 63 -4.66 -21.92 -6.16
CA ALA A 63 -5.71 -20.91 -6.02
C ALA A 63 -5.81 -20.40 -4.57
N SER A 64 -5.93 -21.30 -3.59
CA SER A 64 -6.01 -20.91 -2.17
C SER A 64 -4.75 -20.23 -1.63
N SER A 65 -3.59 -20.54 -2.20
CA SER A 65 -2.35 -19.85 -1.85
C SER A 65 -2.29 -18.46 -2.48
N LEU A 66 -2.79 -18.29 -3.70
CA LEU A 66 -2.81 -17.01 -4.42
C LEU A 66 -3.84 -16.03 -3.85
N GLN A 67 -4.97 -16.50 -3.32
CA GLN A 67 -5.98 -15.66 -2.66
C GLN A 67 -5.37 -14.75 -1.58
N LYS A 68 -4.37 -15.24 -0.85
CA LYS A 68 -3.68 -14.47 0.20
C LYS A 68 -2.89 -13.26 -0.31
N PHE A 69 -2.69 -13.16 -1.62
CA PHE A 69 -2.01 -12.03 -2.26
C PHE A 69 -2.98 -11.06 -2.93
N LEU A 70 -4.26 -11.37 -2.92
CA LEU A 70 -5.31 -10.50 -3.44
C LEU A 70 -5.92 -9.67 -2.32
N ILE A 71 -6.19 -8.41 -2.64
CA ILE A 71 -6.95 -7.54 -1.72
C ILE A 71 -8.44 -7.90 -1.80
N LYS A 72 -9.18 -7.65 -0.72
CA LYS A 72 -10.58 -8.05 -0.57
C LYS A 72 -11.50 -7.65 -1.73
N PRO A 73 -11.45 -6.40 -2.29
CA PRO A 73 -12.27 -6.06 -3.46
C PRO A 73 -12.01 -6.91 -4.70
N VAL A 74 -10.75 -7.27 -4.93
CA VAL A 74 -10.38 -8.15 -6.07
C VAL A 74 -10.81 -9.58 -5.81
N LEU A 75 -10.62 -10.07 -4.60
CA LEU A 75 -11.03 -11.42 -4.20
C LEU A 75 -12.53 -11.60 -4.37
N ASN A 76 -13.33 -10.66 -3.85
CA ASN A 76 -14.79 -10.68 -3.98
C ASN A 76 -15.24 -10.71 -5.46
N ALA A 77 -14.61 -9.90 -6.32
CA ALA A 77 -14.93 -9.89 -7.74
C ALA A 77 -14.59 -11.22 -8.42
N VAL A 78 -13.46 -11.82 -8.07
CA VAL A 78 -13.08 -13.16 -8.60
C VAL A 78 -14.05 -14.23 -8.13
N GLU A 79 -14.43 -14.24 -6.84
CA GLU A 79 -15.37 -15.21 -6.28
C GLU A 79 -16.78 -15.08 -6.87
N ASN A 80 -17.21 -13.86 -7.19
CA ASN A 80 -18.48 -13.57 -7.84
C ASN A 80 -18.45 -13.69 -9.37
N ASN A 81 -17.31 -14.07 -9.97
CA ASN A 81 -17.10 -14.07 -11.41
C ASN A 81 -17.40 -12.72 -12.09
N GLU A 82 -17.16 -11.62 -11.40
CA GLU A 82 -17.29 -10.28 -11.94
C GLU A 82 -16.11 -9.94 -12.87
N PRO A 83 -16.36 -9.30 -14.03
CA PRO A 83 -15.27 -8.82 -14.88
C PRO A 83 -14.38 -7.84 -14.11
N LEU A 84 -13.07 -8.08 -14.10
CA LEU A 84 -12.11 -7.27 -13.35
C LEU A 84 -12.07 -5.79 -13.79
N GLN A 85 -12.51 -5.51 -15.02
CA GLN A 85 -12.66 -4.14 -15.55
C GLN A 85 -13.67 -3.32 -14.74
N LEU A 86 -14.69 -3.97 -14.15
CA LEU A 86 -15.69 -3.30 -13.30
C LEU A 86 -15.15 -2.86 -11.94
N LEU A 87 -13.93 -3.26 -11.58
CA LEU A 87 -13.23 -2.76 -10.38
C LEU A 87 -12.61 -1.38 -10.59
N THR A 88 -12.64 -0.85 -11.82
CA THR A 88 -12.09 0.45 -12.15
C THR A 88 -13.12 1.55 -11.88
N GLU A 89 -12.80 2.45 -10.95
CA GLU A 89 -13.73 3.53 -10.57
C GLU A 89 -12.96 4.77 -10.04
N MET A 90 -13.60 5.93 -10.16
CA MET A 90 -13.21 7.12 -9.41
C MET A 90 -13.94 7.09 -8.07
N ARG A 91 -13.20 7.03 -6.98
CA ARG A 91 -13.77 6.84 -5.65
C ARG A 91 -13.12 7.79 -4.63
N GLN A 92 -13.96 8.30 -3.74
CA GLN A 92 -13.46 9.00 -2.56
C GLN A 92 -12.93 7.97 -1.55
N ILE A 93 -11.65 8.06 -1.27
CA ILE A 93 -10.92 7.19 -0.34
C ILE A 93 -10.16 8.02 0.69
N VAL A 94 -9.78 7.36 1.77
CA VAL A 94 -8.75 7.88 2.67
C VAL A 94 -7.47 7.12 2.42
N THR A 95 -6.41 7.85 2.14
CA THR A 95 -5.07 7.32 1.88
C THR A 95 -4.20 7.58 3.09
N VAL A 96 -3.56 6.55 3.59
CA VAL A 96 -2.59 6.61 4.68
C VAL A 96 -1.25 6.09 4.18
N PHE A 97 -0.24 6.95 4.19
CA PHE A 97 1.15 6.55 4.03
C PHE A 97 1.82 6.48 5.39
N LEU A 98 2.43 5.34 5.68
CA LEU A 98 3.21 5.09 6.87
C LEU A 98 4.66 4.83 6.47
N ASN A 99 5.60 5.52 7.10
CA ASN A 99 7.03 5.26 6.99
C ASN A 99 7.60 4.85 8.35
N ILE A 100 8.24 3.68 8.40
CA ILE A 100 8.93 3.18 9.59
C ILE A 100 10.40 3.06 9.26
N VAL A 101 11.22 3.82 9.98
CA VAL A 101 12.68 3.80 9.87
C VAL A 101 13.26 2.87 10.92
N LEU A 102 14.00 1.85 10.47
CA LEU A 102 14.57 0.81 11.33
C LEU A 102 16.01 1.15 11.72
N LYS A 103 16.42 0.72 12.91
CA LYS A 103 17.84 0.72 13.29
C LYS A 103 18.62 -0.28 12.43
N PRO A 104 19.87 0.02 12.05
CA PRO A 104 20.72 -0.88 11.29
C PRO A 104 20.87 -2.23 11.99
N ARG A 105 20.72 -3.33 11.22
CA ARG A 105 20.83 -4.71 11.69
C ARG A 105 21.39 -5.61 10.61
N CYS A 106 21.73 -6.85 10.98
CA CYS A 106 22.06 -7.86 9.99
C CYS A 106 20.81 -8.21 9.15
N VAL A 107 21.05 -8.69 7.93
CA VAL A 107 19.96 -8.98 6.95
C VAL A 107 18.92 -9.96 7.48
N VAL A 108 19.34 -10.97 8.24
CA VAL A 108 18.42 -11.99 8.78
C VAL A 108 17.49 -11.40 9.83
N GLU A 109 18.01 -10.55 10.71
CA GLU A 109 17.21 -9.85 11.72
C GLU A 109 16.28 -8.82 11.08
N LEU A 110 16.78 -8.11 10.07
CA LEU A 110 15.99 -7.14 9.30
C LEU A 110 14.77 -7.81 8.65
N ILE A 111 14.94 -8.98 8.01
CA ILE A 111 13.84 -9.72 7.40
C ILE A 111 12.80 -10.14 8.44
N LYS A 112 13.24 -10.61 9.60
CA LYS A 112 12.35 -11.00 10.70
C LYS A 112 11.56 -9.80 11.22
N GLU A 113 12.24 -8.68 11.44
CA GLU A 113 11.60 -7.45 11.92
C GLU A 113 10.59 -6.91 10.93
N ILE A 114 10.93 -6.83 9.63
CA ILE A 114 10.01 -6.42 8.57
C ILE A 114 8.77 -7.33 8.53
N ASN A 115 8.95 -8.63 8.68
CA ASN A 115 7.83 -9.58 8.70
C ASN A 115 6.92 -9.36 9.93
N THR A 116 7.51 -9.09 11.09
CA THR A 116 6.78 -8.76 12.32
C THR A 116 6.00 -7.44 12.15
N ILE A 117 6.64 -6.42 11.62
CA ILE A 117 6.01 -5.13 11.33
C ILE A 117 4.86 -5.30 10.35
N PHE A 118 5.09 -6.01 9.25
CA PHE A 118 4.07 -6.26 8.24
C PHE A 118 2.84 -6.95 8.83
N THR A 119 3.06 -8.01 9.61
CA THR A 119 1.98 -8.76 10.26
C THR A 119 1.21 -7.88 11.24
N THR A 120 1.92 -7.10 12.06
CA THR A 120 1.31 -6.22 13.05
C THR A 120 0.49 -5.11 12.38
N VAL A 121 1.04 -4.43 11.37
CA VAL A 121 0.32 -3.39 10.61
C VAL A 121 -0.91 -3.96 9.93
N CYS A 122 -0.79 -5.14 9.29
CA CYS A 122 -1.93 -5.79 8.65
C CYS A 122 -3.04 -6.11 9.65
N ASN A 123 -2.70 -6.62 10.85
CA ASN A 123 -3.68 -6.95 11.88
C ASN A 123 -4.40 -5.70 12.41
N ILE A 124 -3.66 -4.62 12.70
CA ILE A 124 -4.26 -3.35 13.13
C ILE A 124 -5.18 -2.82 12.02
N VAL A 125 -4.68 -2.67 10.80
CA VAL A 125 -5.44 -2.12 9.67
C VAL A 125 -6.71 -2.95 9.39
N GLN A 126 -6.62 -4.28 9.51
CA GLN A 126 -7.78 -5.16 9.32
C GLN A 126 -8.83 -4.95 10.43
N GLY A 127 -8.41 -4.69 11.67
CA GLY A 127 -9.32 -4.36 12.78
C GLY A 127 -10.12 -3.08 12.54
N TYR A 128 -9.59 -2.16 11.75
CA TYR A 128 -10.25 -0.92 11.31
C TYR A 128 -10.87 -1.02 9.92
N GLU A 129 -10.99 -2.23 9.36
CA GLU A 129 -11.53 -2.49 8.01
C GLU A 129 -10.81 -1.75 6.86
N GLY A 130 -9.57 -1.37 7.11
CA GLY A 130 -8.66 -0.84 6.08
C GLY A 130 -7.98 -1.94 5.27
N ILE A 131 -7.29 -1.54 4.22
CA ILE A 131 -6.51 -2.44 3.36
C ILE A 131 -5.08 -1.96 3.23
N VAL A 132 -4.13 -2.83 3.53
CA VAL A 132 -2.72 -2.62 3.16
C VAL A 132 -2.59 -2.93 1.66
N ASN A 133 -2.50 -1.88 0.86
CA ASN A 133 -2.41 -2.01 -0.61
C ASN A 133 -0.98 -2.35 -1.06
N LYS A 134 0.02 -1.65 -0.51
CA LYS A 134 1.43 -1.84 -0.89
C LYS A 134 2.34 -1.80 0.32
N LEU A 135 3.40 -2.60 0.24
CA LEU A 135 4.59 -2.51 1.08
C LEU A 135 5.78 -2.23 0.16
N SER A 136 6.56 -1.22 0.48
CA SER A 136 7.79 -0.86 -0.23
C SER A 136 8.95 -0.74 0.75
N LEU A 137 10.12 -1.19 0.32
CA LEU A 137 11.36 -1.11 1.09
C LEU A 137 12.34 -0.18 0.37
N PHE A 138 12.81 0.84 1.05
CA PHE A 138 13.79 1.79 0.54
C PHE A 138 14.93 1.92 1.55
N ASP A 139 16.09 1.39 1.21
CA ASP A 139 17.26 1.39 2.09
C ASP A 139 16.95 0.92 3.52
N LYS A 140 16.64 1.83 4.43
CA LYS A 140 16.30 1.55 5.85
C LYS A 140 14.81 1.71 6.15
N ASP A 141 14.04 2.18 5.17
CA ASP A 141 12.66 2.58 5.37
C ASP A 141 11.69 1.50 4.91
N VAL A 142 10.71 1.23 5.74
CA VAL A 142 9.58 0.34 5.45
C VAL A 142 8.35 1.20 5.25
N MET A 143 7.91 1.35 4.00
CA MET A 143 6.75 2.17 3.67
C MET A 143 5.52 1.33 3.36
N PHE A 144 4.39 1.75 3.92
CA PHE A 144 3.07 1.16 3.65
C PHE A 144 2.17 2.18 2.97
N LEU A 145 1.41 1.71 2.01
CA LEU A 145 0.23 2.39 1.49
C LEU A 145 -0.99 1.64 2.01
N ILE A 146 -1.78 2.32 2.84
CA ILE A 146 -3.02 1.81 3.43
C ILE A 146 -4.17 2.64 2.88
N ILE A 147 -5.30 1.99 2.60
CA ILE A 147 -6.46 2.63 1.99
C ILE A 147 -7.72 2.24 2.76
N PHE A 148 -8.56 3.24 3.05
CA PHE A 148 -9.92 3.07 3.58
C PHE A 148 -10.94 3.54 2.55
N GLY A 149 -12.13 2.98 2.59
CA GLY A 149 -13.24 3.37 1.71
C GLY A 149 -13.24 2.71 0.35
N LEU A 150 -12.52 1.60 0.14
CA LEU A 150 -12.59 0.82 -1.09
C LEU A 150 -13.96 0.13 -1.25
N ARG A 151 -14.27 -0.33 -2.46
CA ARG A 151 -15.52 -1.01 -2.80
C ARG A 151 -15.79 -2.18 -1.84
N GLY A 152 -16.97 -2.17 -1.22
CA GLY A 152 -17.37 -3.17 -0.22
C GLY A 152 -16.81 -2.97 1.19
N LEU A 153 -16.05 -1.88 1.41
CA LEU A 153 -15.43 -1.51 2.70
C LEU A 153 -15.58 -0.01 2.97
N LYS A 154 -16.64 0.60 2.44
CA LYS A 154 -16.89 2.03 2.63
C LYS A 154 -17.72 2.26 3.89
N HIS A 155 -17.24 3.17 4.75
CA HIS A 155 -17.94 3.65 5.94
C HIS A 155 -18.18 5.17 5.83
N GLU A 156 -19.18 5.67 6.54
CA GLU A 156 -19.43 7.12 6.59
C GLU A 156 -18.29 7.88 7.25
N MET A 157 -17.59 7.23 8.19
CA MET A 157 -16.54 7.83 9.01
C MET A 157 -15.13 7.32 8.66
N ASP A 158 -14.87 6.97 7.41
CA ASP A 158 -13.56 6.45 6.97
C ASP A 158 -12.38 7.34 7.42
N SER A 159 -12.55 8.68 7.39
CA SER A 159 -11.48 9.61 7.80
C SER A 159 -11.20 9.51 9.31
N GLN A 160 -12.22 9.37 10.13
CA GLN A 160 -12.08 9.16 11.57
C GLN A 160 -11.42 7.81 11.86
N ILE A 161 -11.91 6.76 11.22
CA ILE A 161 -11.40 5.39 11.37
C ILE A 161 -9.91 5.33 11.00
N ALA A 162 -9.53 5.98 9.90
CA ALA A 162 -8.14 6.05 9.46
C ALA A 162 -7.23 6.81 10.44
N LEU A 163 -7.71 7.89 11.06
CA LEU A 163 -6.97 8.65 12.06
C LEU A 163 -6.72 7.81 13.33
N HIS A 164 -7.73 7.13 13.84
CA HIS A 164 -7.58 6.24 15.00
C HIS A 164 -6.62 5.07 14.70
N CYS A 165 -6.79 4.43 13.54
CA CYS A 165 -5.87 3.37 13.08
C CYS A 165 -4.42 3.87 13.02
N ALA A 166 -4.21 5.08 12.49
CA ALA A 166 -2.87 5.67 12.39
C ALA A 166 -2.27 5.98 13.78
N CYS A 167 -3.07 6.46 14.71
CA CYS A 167 -2.60 6.69 16.09
C CYS A 167 -2.21 5.39 16.78
N GLU A 168 -3.00 4.33 16.65
CA GLU A 168 -2.66 3.03 17.23
C GLU A 168 -1.34 2.49 16.64
N ILE A 169 -1.17 2.59 15.32
CA ILE A 169 0.08 2.19 14.66
C ILE A 169 1.25 3.01 15.19
N GLN A 170 1.12 4.33 15.28
CA GLN A 170 2.18 5.20 15.75
C GLN A 170 2.51 4.94 17.22
N GLU A 171 1.52 4.79 18.09
CA GLU A 171 1.73 4.47 19.49
C GLU A 171 2.44 3.14 19.68
N ARG A 172 2.08 2.13 18.88
CA ARG A 172 2.72 0.81 18.89
C ARG A 172 4.20 0.89 18.57
N TYR A 173 4.57 1.72 17.60
CA TYR A 173 5.96 1.78 17.10
C TYR A 173 6.79 2.87 17.77
N SER A 174 6.21 3.93 18.32
CA SER A 174 6.95 4.94 19.09
C SER A 174 7.65 4.38 20.32
N LYS A 175 7.13 3.30 20.89
CA LYS A 175 7.67 2.60 22.06
C LYS A 175 8.62 1.46 21.71
N ASN A 176 8.81 1.15 20.43
CA ASN A 176 9.65 0.03 20.00
C ASN A 176 11.13 0.45 19.89
N PRO A 177 12.04 -0.14 20.68
CA PRO A 177 13.44 0.23 20.69
C PRO A 177 14.18 -0.07 19.38
N SER A 178 13.61 -0.90 18.52
CA SER A 178 14.15 -1.27 17.20
C SER A 178 13.87 -0.25 16.11
N ILE A 179 12.97 0.69 16.38
CA ILE A 179 12.49 1.68 15.43
C ILE A 179 13.08 3.04 15.77
N ILE A 180 13.54 3.74 14.73
CA ILE A 180 14.05 5.12 14.86
C ILE A 180 12.87 6.09 14.80
N SER A 181 11.98 5.91 13.84
CA SER A 181 10.82 6.77 13.65
C SER A 181 9.66 6.04 12.98
N ALA A 182 8.44 6.46 13.31
CA ALA A 182 7.22 6.16 12.60
C ALA A 182 6.53 7.48 12.23
N SER A 183 6.29 7.70 10.95
CA SER A 183 5.71 8.94 10.42
C SER A 183 4.52 8.59 9.53
N ILE A 184 3.42 9.31 9.69
CA ILE A 184 2.17 9.00 8.99
C ILE A 184 1.59 10.25 8.35
N GLY A 185 1.24 10.13 7.06
CA GLY A 185 0.53 11.16 6.31
C GLY A 185 -0.83 10.64 5.83
N ILE A 186 -1.88 11.39 6.08
CA ILE A 186 -3.27 10.99 5.78
C ILE A 186 -3.93 12.06 4.92
N THR A 187 -4.61 11.62 3.87
CA THR A 187 -5.39 12.50 3.00
C THR A 187 -6.71 11.86 2.61
N THR A 188 -7.72 12.68 2.43
CA THR A 188 -9.05 12.23 1.98
C THR A 188 -9.39 12.92 0.67
N GLY A 189 -9.72 12.14 -0.35
CA GLY A 189 -10.13 12.72 -1.64
C GLY A 189 -10.41 11.66 -2.71
N ILE A 190 -10.72 12.15 -3.91
CA ILE A 190 -11.05 11.31 -5.05
C ILE A 190 -9.77 10.77 -5.66
N ALA A 191 -9.72 9.47 -5.85
CA ALA A 191 -8.65 8.78 -6.55
C ALA A 191 -9.21 7.76 -7.54
N TYR A 192 -8.45 7.49 -8.58
CA TYR A 192 -8.66 6.33 -9.43
C TYR A 192 -8.31 5.08 -8.61
N CYS A 193 -9.25 4.16 -8.52
CA CYS A 193 -9.06 2.87 -7.87
C CYS A 193 -9.39 1.78 -8.88
N GLY A 194 -8.45 0.87 -9.11
CA GLY A 194 -8.68 -0.17 -10.11
C GLY A 194 -7.46 -1.01 -10.42
N ILE A 195 -7.66 -1.94 -11.33
CA ILE A 195 -6.61 -2.84 -11.78
C ILE A 195 -5.81 -2.15 -12.89
N VAL A 196 -4.50 -2.04 -12.66
CA VAL A 196 -3.55 -1.49 -13.61
C VAL A 196 -2.47 -2.52 -13.92
N GLY A 197 -1.86 -2.40 -15.09
CA GLY A 197 -0.73 -3.22 -15.49
C GLY A 197 -0.97 -4.00 -16.80
N HIS A 198 -0.01 -4.82 -17.12
CA HIS A 198 0.04 -5.66 -18.33
C HIS A 198 -0.63 -7.02 -18.10
N THR A 199 -0.90 -7.77 -19.18
CA THR A 199 -1.47 -9.14 -19.12
C THR A 199 -0.66 -10.08 -18.22
N VAL A 200 0.67 -9.93 -18.19
CA VAL A 200 1.60 -10.75 -17.41
C VAL A 200 1.60 -10.35 -15.92
N ARG A 201 1.38 -9.06 -15.61
CA ARG A 201 1.37 -8.55 -14.24
C ARG A 201 0.36 -7.45 -14.08
N ARG A 202 -0.62 -7.70 -13.26
CA ARG A 202 -1.65 -6.73 -12.86
C ARG A 202 -1.64 -6.55 -11.36
N GLU A 203 -1.98 -5.36 -10.92
CA GLU A 203 -2.18 -5.05 -9.50
C GLU A 203 -3.33 -4.07 -9.33
N TYR A 204 -4.01 -4.16 -8.20
CA TYR A 204 -4.98 -3.14 -7.82
C TYR A 204 -4.23 -1.96 -7.23
N SER A 205 -4.47 -0.77 -7.78
CA SER A 205 -3.79 0.45 -7.37
C SER A 205 -4.78 1.59 -7.15
N ALA A 206 -4.41 2.48 -6.23
CA ALA A 206 -5.02 3.80 -6.11
C ALA A 206 -4.04 4.84 -6.66
N ILE A 207 -4.53 5.71 -7.54
CA ILE A 207 -3.75 6.74 -8.23
C ILE A 207 -4.49 8.08 -8.13
N GLY A 208 -3.79 9.12 -7.67
CA GLY A 208 -4.38 10.44 -7.55
C GLY A 208 -3.45 11.44 -6.88
N VAL A 209 -3.83 12.71 -6.96
CA VAL A 209 -3.07 13.81 -6.32
C VAL A 209 -3.03 13.60 -4.81
N GLU A 210 -4.16 13.20 -4.20
CA GLU A 210 -4.26 12.98 -2.77
C GLU A 210 -3.39 11.81 -2.32
N VAL A 211 -3.24 10.76 -3.12
CA VAL A 211 -2.33 9.65 -2.81
C VAL A 211 -0.88 10.16 -2.73
N ASN A 212 -0.46 10.98 -3.68
CA ASN A 212 0.87 11.60 -3.67
C ASN A 212 1.04 12.58 -2.49
N LYS A 213 -0.02 13.33 -2.17
CA LYS A 213 -0.01 14.28 -1.06
C LYS A 213 0.20 13.58 0.28
N ALA A 214 -0.48 12.46 0.54
CA ALA A 214 -0.27 11.65 1.74
C ALA A 214 1.19 11.21 1.90
N ALA A 215 1.82 10.74 0.82
CA ALA A 215 3.24 10.38 0.82
C ALA A 215 4.16 11.56 1.14
N ARG A 216 3.84 12.75 0.64
CA ARG A 216 4.62 13.97 0.93
C ARG A 216 4.43 14.45 2.35
N LEU A 217 3.22 14.38 2.91
CA LEU A 217 2.96 14.71 4.32
C LEU A 217 3.77 13.81 5.25
N MET A 218 3.73 12.50 5.03
CA MET A 218 4.51 11.53 5.78
C MET A 218 6.01 11.87 5.83
N MET A 219 6.57 12.33 4.70
CA MET A 219 8.00 12.69 4.62
C MET A 219 8.30 14.06 5.22
N ALA A 220 7.37 15.01 5.12
CA ALA A 220 7.59 16.40 5.57
C ALA A 220 7.46 16.56 7.09
N TYR A 221 6.67 15.72 7.74
CA TYR A 221 6.40 15.82 9.17
C TYR A 221 6.79 14.51 9.89
N PRO A 222 8.09 14.31 10.15
CA PRO A 222 8.58 13.09 10.80
C PRO A 222 8.02 12.94 12.21
N HIS A 223 7.87 11.70 12.65
CA HIS A 223 7.37 11.31 13.98
C HIS A 223 5.93 11.72 14.30
N LYS A 224 5.16 12.16 13.32
CA LYS A 224 3.80 12.68 13.52
C LYS A 224 2.77 11.88 12.72
N VAL A 225 1.54 11.91 13.23
CA VAL A 225 0.34 11.59 12.43
C VAL A 225 -0.19 12.90 11.88
N THR A 226 -0.06 13.12 10.59
CA THR A 226 -0.50 14.37 9.96
C THR A 226 -1.60 14.11 8.95
N CYS A 227 -2.53 15.06 8.85
CA CYS A 227 -3.59 14.99 7.89
C CYS A 227 -3.84 16.32 7.19
N ASP A 228 -4.48 16.25 6.03
CA ASP A 228 -4.89 17.42 5.28
C ASP A 228 -6.26 17.96 5.77
N LYS A 229 -6.64 19.15 5.27
CA LYS A 229 -7.90 19.82 5.60
C LYS A 229 -9.11 18.93 5.32
N SER A 230 -9.11 18.18 4.22
CA SER A 230 -10.22 17.31 3.85
C SER A 230 -10.43 16.21 4.88
N THR A 231 -9.36 15.56 5.30
CA THR A 231 -9.39 14.53 6.35
C THR A 231 -9.86 15.10 7.68
N PHE A 232 -9.31 16.26 8.09
CA PHE A 232 -9.75 16.97 9.30
C PHE A 232 -11.25 17.23 9.29
N MET A 233 -11.76 17.84 8.24
CA MET A 233 -13.19 18.21 8.14
C MET A 233 -14.10 16.97 8.08
N MET A 234 -13.69 15.92 7.39
CA MET A 234 -14.49 14.71 7.19
C MET A 234 -14.43 13.74 8.36
N SER A 235 -13.45 13.88 9.24
CA SER A 235 -13.35 13.05 10.44
C SER A 235 -14.46 13.34 11.46
N LYS A 236 -15.00 14.57 11.45
CA LYS A 236 -15.97 15.07 12.42
C LYS A 236 -15.53 14.95 13.88
N LEU A 237 -14.23 14.77 14.12
CA LEU A 237 -13.63 14.72 15.44
C LEU A 237 -13.52 16.13 16.04
N ASP A 238 -13.41 16.20 17.37
CA ASP A 238 -13.23 17.47 18.08
C ASP A 238 -11.94 18.16 17.58
N PRO A 239 -12.02 19.43 17.17
CA PRO A 239 -10.84 20.21 16.76
C PRO A 239 -9.72 20.24 17.80
N ALA A 240 -10.02 20.03 19.09
CA ALA A 240 -9.01 19.94 20.13
C ALA A 240 -7.98 18.84 19.94
N HIS A 241 -8.32 17.77 19.19
CA HIS A 241 -7.39 16.71 18.83
C HIS A 241 -6.40 17.09 17.72
N PHE A 242 -6.56 18.27 17.12
CA PHE A 242 -5.79 18.70 15.97
C PHE A 242 -4.94 19.93 16.27
N THR A 243 -3.68 19.88 15.86
CA THR A 243 -2.77 21.01 15.96
C THR A 243 -2.34 21.44 14.57
N LEU A 244 -2.61 22.68 14.19
CA LEU A 244 -2.17 23.24 12.92
C LEU A 244 -0.65 23.20 12.85
N GLN A 245 -0.11 22.72 11.76
CA GLN A 245 1.33 22.61 11.52
C GLN A 245 1.82 23.76 10.67
N ASP A 246 3.12 24.09 10.82
CA ASP A 246 3.78 25.07 9.97
C ASP A 246 3.71 24.63 8.49
N ALA A 247 3.51 25.62 7.62
CA ALA A 247 3.43 25.36 6.19
C ALA A 247 4.83 25.01 5.65
N ILE A 248 4.96 23.78 5.13
CA ILE A 248 6.17 23.31 4.44
C ILE A 248 5.85 23.17 2.96
N GLN A 249 6.78 23.65 2.11
CA GLN A 249 6.63 23.44 0.67
C GLN A 249 6.83 21.97 0.32
N LEU A 250 5.76 21.32 -0.15
CA LEU A 250 5.81 19.95 -0.58
C LEU A 250 6.26 19.85 -2.04
N LYS A 251 7.31 19.05 -2.31
CA LYS A 251 7.87 18.90 -3.66
C LYS A 251 6.81 18.45 -4.68
N GLY A 252 6.60 19.27 -5.73
CA GLY A 252 5.68 18.96 -6.81
C GLY A 252 4.20 19.17 -6.48
N LEU A 253 3.87 19.78 -5.36
CA LEU A 253 2.51 20.15 -4.98
C LEU A 253 2.39 21.66 -4.76
N HIS A 254 1.38 22.27 -5.37
CA HIS A 254 1.03 23.66 -5.16
C HIS A 254 -0.26 23.73 -4.37
N ASN A 255 -0.41 24.75 -3.51
CA ASN A 255 -1.62 24.99 -2.73
C ASN A 255 -2.07 23.80 -1.87
N VAL A 256 -1.16 23.26 -1.07
CA VAL A 256 -1.41 22.07 -0.24
C VAL A 256 -2.53 22.30 0.80
N GLY A 257 -2.77 23.56 1.17
CA GLY A 257 -3.69 23.95 2.23
C GLY A 257 -3.14 23.69 3.64
N PRO A 258 -3.93 23.95 4.68
CA PRO A 258 -3.51 23.72 6.05
C PRO A 258 -3.35 22.22 6.33
N ILE A 259 -2.31 21.91 7.11
CA ILE A 259 -1.99 20.56 7.55
C ILE A 259 -2.12 20.51 9.07
N TYR A 260 -2.65 19.43 9.56
CA TYR A 260 -2.91 19.24 10.99
C TYR A 260 -2.18 17.99 11.49
N GLU A 261 -1.59 18.09 12.66
CA GLU A 261 -1.16 16.93 13.44
C GLU A 261 -2.35 16.43 14.25
N PHE A 262 -2.65 15.15 14.17
CA PHE A 262 -3.69 14.51 14.97
C PHE A 262 -3.07 13.80 16.17
N ARG A 263 -3.65 14.00 17.35
CA ARG A 263 -3.31 13.30 18.57
C ARG A 263 -4.57 12.88 19.29
N GLU A 264 -4.67 11.62 19.59
CA GLU A 264 -5.74 11.13 20.45
C GLU A 264 -5.40 11.47 21.90
N PHE A 265 -6.26 12.24 22.58
CA PHE A 265 -6.11 12.42 24.00
C PHE A 265 -6.54 11.11 24.69
N ILE A 266 -5.58 10.39 25.23
CA ILE A 266 -5.88 9.35 26.20
C ILE A 266 -6.42 10.11 27.41
N ALA A 267 -7.74 10.13 27.60
CA ALA A 267 -8.32 10.55 28.85
C ALA A 267 -7.65 9.69 29.93
N LEU A 268 -6.87 10.30 30.80
CA LEU A 268 -6.35 9.66 31.99
C LEU A 268 -7.57 9.01 32.65
N LYS A 269 -7.68 7.69 32.59
CA LYS A 269 -8.63 6.97 33.40
C LYS A 269 -8.30 7.40 34.84
N ASP A 270 -9.14 8.26 35.36
CA ASP A 270 -9.05 8.68 36.74
C ASP A 270 -8.76 7.45 37.58
N SER A 271 -7.61 7.47 38.19
CA SER A 271 -7.27 6.58 39.29
C SER A 271 -8.34 6.77 40.33
N LYS A 272 -9.30 5.84 40.39
CA LYS A 272 -10.20 5.75 41.54
C LYS A 272 -9.34 5.53 42.77
N VAL A 273 -9.33 6.57 43.59
CA VAL A 273 -8.94 6.50 44.99
C VAL A 273 -9.84 5.50 45.73
#